data_02140907a96ab1b6c8039ed645caef07
#
_entry.id   02140907a96ab1b6c8039ed645caef07
#
_cell.length_a   1.000
_cell.length_b   1.000
_cell.length_c   1.000
_cell.angle_alpha   90.00
_cell.angle_beta   90.00
_cell.angle_gamma   90.00
#
_symmetry.space_group_name_H-M   'P 1'
#
loop_
_entity.id
_entity.type
_entity.pdbx_description
1 polymer ?
#
loop_
_entity_poly.entity_id
_entity_poly.type
_entity_poly.pdbx_seq_one_letter_code
_entity_poly.pdbx_strand_id
1 'polypeptide(L)'
;MRRLFISLLLFGLPLLAACLPLDSISVTEPSPPTETTLPTATIDWFPASATPTLKVLPTTTATPEMNPGIGKQIITDTFSNAKLWDTVNSELASATIKNKRLTLAVEPGVSIASLRREVTLDNFYAEITVRISLCRADDNYGIIVRSTGVSFYRFILSCNGLIHVERIKDSVRQVIYEPVPSGDVPPGAPGEVQIGIWAVGGEMRLFLNGRYQFSVVERTFPRGAFGVFTQSKGDTPVTVTFSDLKVYEVNYTAPTKTPTP
;
A
#
# COMPACT_ATOMS: atom_id res chain seq x y z
N MET A 1 -16.18 -11.11 51.79
CA MET A 1 -17.42 -10.29 51.90
C MET A 1 -17.90 -10.02 50.49
N ARG A 2 -18.91 -10.87 50.04
CA ARG A 2 -20.30 -10.45 49.76
C ARG A 2 -20.38 -9.33 48.70
N ARG A 3 -21.00 -9.42 47.49
CA ARG A 3 -22.30 -10.09 47.16
C ARG A 3 -22.37 -10.33 45.65
N LEU A 4 -22.94 -11.47 45.28
CA LEU A 4 -23.70 -11.80 44.09
C LEU A 4 -24.78 -10.75 43.77
N PHE A 5 -25.04 -10.51 42.45
CA PHE A 5 -26.40 -10.27 41.97
C PHE A 5 -26.57 -10.94 40.60
N ILE A 6 -27.36 -11.99 40.62
CA ILE A 6 -28.03 -12.64 39.51
C ILE A 6 -29.29 -11.82 39.22
N SER A 7 -29.55 -11.47 37.95
CA SER A 7 -30.89 -11.09 37.50
C SER A 7 -31.16 -11.73 36.14
N LEU A 8 -31.99 -12.75 36.25
CA LEU A 8 -32.70 -13.47 35.19
C LEU A 8 -33.95 -12.65 34.82
N LEU A 9 -34.19 -12.35 33.56
CA LEU A 9 -35.49 -11.87 33.08
C LEU A 9 -35.81 -12.49 31.72
N LEU A 10 -36.65 -13.53 31.79
CA LEU A 10 -37.45 -14.11 30.72
C LEU A 10 -38.64 -13.15 30.41
N PHE A 11 -38.88 -12.87 29.13
CA PHE A 11 -40.18 -12.44 28.57
C PHE A 11 -40.02 -12.61 27.07
N GLY A 12 -40.68 -13.49 26.30
CA GLY A 12 -42.14 -13.67 26.26
C GLY A 12 -42.52 -13.37 24.80
N LEU A 13 -42.62 -14.43 23.97
CA LEU A 13 -43.17 -14.38 22.62
C LEU A 13 -44.69 -14.12 22.65
N PRO A 14 -45.28 -13.34 21.76
CA PRO A 14 -46.62 -13.64 21.25
C PRO A 14 -46.60 -13.97 19.77
N LEU A 15 -47.08 -15.17 19.44
CA LEU A 15 -47.60 -15.53 18.13
C LEU A 15 -48.86 -14.68 17.83
N LEU A 16 -48.83 -13.93 16.76
CA LEU A 16 -50.02 -13.36 16.15
C LEU A 16 -50.33 -14.14 14.86
N ALA A 17 -51.32 -15.03 14.99
CA ALA A 17 -51.98 -15.66 13.86
C ALA A 17 -52.99 -14.65 13.26
N ALA A 18 -52.75 -14.18 12.04
CA ALA A 18 -53.71 -13.40 11.28
C ALA A 18 -54.48 -14.34 10.37
N CYS A 19 -55.76 -14.57 10.67
CA CYS A 19 -56.75 -15.18 9.77
C CYS A 19 -57.12 -14.15 8.72
N LEU A 20 -56.94 -14.46 7.45
CA LEU A 20 -57.53 -13.73 6.30
C LEU A 20 -58.86 -14.36 5.94
N PRO A 21 -59.93 -13.58 5.68
CA PRO A 21 -61.18 -14.09 5.17
C PRO A 21 -61.09 -14.50 3.72
N LEU A 22 -61.65 -15.63 3.36
CA LEU A 22 -61.87 -16.08 2.01
C LEU A 22 -63.03 -15.29 1.41
N ASP A 23 -62.73 -14.34 0.51
CA ASP A 23 -63.76 -13.73 -0.33
C ASP A 23 -64.07 -14.66 -1.50
N SER A 24 -65.35 -14.87 -1.70
CA SER A 24 -65.96 -15.72 -2.71
C SER A 24 -65.70 -15.14 -4.11
N ILE A 25 -64.92 -15.84 -4.93
CA ILE A 25 -64.70 -15.47 -6.30
C ILE A 25 -65.92 -15.90 -7.10
N SER A 26 -66.70 -14.93 -7.58
CA SER A 26 -67.74 -15.12 -8.56
C SER A 26 -67.09 -15.51 -9.90
N VAL A 27 -67.37 -16.73 -10.35
CA VAL A 27 -66.93 -17.21 -11.66
C VAL A 27 -67.80 -16.52 -12.72
N THR A 28 -67.25 -15.56 -13.41
CA THR A 28 -67.86 -14.98 -14.64
C THR A 28 -67.45 -15.87 -15.80
N GLU A 29 -68.48 -16.40 -16.49
CA GLU A 29 -68.35 -17.27 -17.65
C GLU A 29 -67.61 -16.50 -18.79
N PRO A 30 -66.52 -17.07 -19.37
CA PRO A 30 -65.80 -16.40 -20.44
C PRO A 30 -66.58 -16.31 -21.71
N SER A 31 -66.67 -15.10 -22.27
CA SER A 31 -67.22 -14.86 -23.60
C SER A 31 -66.45 -15.68 -24.67
N PRO A 32 -67.14 -16.17 -25.74
CA PRO A 32 -66.45 -16.92 -26.78
C PRO A 32 -65.36 -16.06 -27.46
N PRO A 33 -64.24 -16.67 -27.85
CA PRO A 33 -63.13 -15.95 -28.48
C PRO A 33 -63.59 -15.41 -29.86
N THR A 34 -63.46 -14.10 -30.04
CA THR A 34 -63.52 -13.44 -31.32
C THR A 34 -62.37 -13.94 -32.21
N GLU A 35 -62.67 -14.50 -33.34
CA GLU A 35 -61.62 -14.91 -34.28
C GLU A 35 -60.81 -13.72 -34.74
N THR A 36 -59.55 -13.62 -34.19
CA THR A 36 -58.56 -12.64 -34.64
C THR A 36 -57.99 -13.16 -35.97
N THR A 37 -58.24 -12.44 -37.07
CA THR A 37 -57.57 -12.72 -38.35
C THR A 37 -56.10 -12.69 -38.20
N LEU A 38 -55.38 -13.79 -38.39
CA LEU A 38 -53.95 -13.88 -38.42
C LEU A 38 -53.38 -12.88 -39.42
N PRO A 39 -52.41 -12.05 -39.05
CA PRO A 39 -51.75 -11.15 -39.98
C PRO A 39 -51.05 -12.02 -41.06
N THR A 40 -51.33 -11.70 -42.32
CA THR A 40 -50.61 -12.31 -43.45
C THR A 40 -49.10 -11.99 -43.31
N ALA A 41 -48.26 -13.01 -43.28
CA ALA A 41 -46.84 -12.84 -43.25
C ALA A 41 -46.36 -12.08 -44.50
N THR A 42 -45.91 -10.86 -44.36
CA THR A 42 -45.29 -10.11 -45.46
C THR A 42 -43.90 -10.73 -45.67
N ILE A 43 -43.70 -11.29 -46.87
CA ILE A 43 -42.37 -11.80 -47.25
C ILE A 43 -41.47 -10.60 -47.48
N ASP A 44 -40.47 -10.41 -46.58
CA ASP A 44 -39.44 -9.42 -46.79
C ASP A 44 -38.40 -9.94 -47.79
N TRP A 45 -38.54 -9.48 -49.03
CA TRP A 45 -37.70 -9.89 -50.17
C TRP A 45 -36.27 -9.36 -50.10
N PHE A 46 -36.03 -8.42 -49.21
CA PHE A 46 -34.71 -7.83 -49.00
C PHE A 46 -34.34 -7.85 -47.50
N PRO A 47 -33.82 -8.98 -47.01
CA PRO A 47 -33.32 -8.98 -45.63
C PRO A 47 -32.27 -7.89 -45.50
N ALA A 48 -32.35 -7.09 -44.42
CA ALA A 48 -31.41 -6.01 -44.17
C ALA A 48 -29.97 -6.55 -44.22
N SER A 49 -29.20 -6.06 -45.19
CA SER A 49 -27.79 -6.42 -45.29
C SER A 49 -27.08 -6.00 -44.03
N ALA A 50 -26.47 -6.94 -43.33
CA ALA A 50 -25.70 -6.63 -42.13
C ALA A 50 -24.54 -5.67 -42.49
N THR A 51 -24.67 -4.41 -42.11
CA THR A 51 -23.58 -3.44 -42.26
C THR A 51 -22.41 -3.93 -41.43
N PRO A 52 -21.21 -4.17 -41.99
CA PRO A 52 -20.08 -4.61 -41.20
C PRO A 52 -19.71 -3.53 -40.16
N THR A 53 -19.99 -3.82 -38.91
CA THR A 53 -19.51 -2.98 -37.82
C THR A 53 -18.00 -3.08 -37.79
N LEU A 54 -17.30 -1.96 -38.04
CA LEU A 54 -15.85 -1.89 -37.88
C LEU A 54 -15.51 -2.27 -36.46
N LYS A 55 -14.88 -3.43 -36.28
CA LYS A 55 -14.36 -3.85 -34.98
C LYS A 55 -13.18 -2.98 -34.67
N VAL A 56 -13.39 -1.92 -33.87
CA VAL A 56 -12.31 -1.10 -33.35
C VAL A 56 -11.53 -1.99 -32.40
N LEU A 57 -10.32 -2.41 -32.83
CA LEU A 57 -9.41 -3.10 -31.95
C LEU A 57 -9.01 -2.12 -30.83
N PRO A 58 -9.05 -2.53 -29.54
CA PRO A 58 -8.59 -1.67 -28.48
C PRO A 58 -7.14 -1.34 -28.72
N THR A 59 -6.81 -0.05 -28.84
CA THR A 59 -5.44 0.42 -28.88
C THR A 59 -4.81 0.08 -27.55
N THR A 60 -3.76 -0.72 -27.52
CA THR A 60 -2.99 -0.98 -26.29
C THR A 60 -2.35 0.33 -25.85
N THR A 61 -2.93 0.95 -24.84
CA THR A 61 -2.27 2.08 -24.16
C THR A 61 -1.06 1.53 -23.42
N ALA A 62 0.14 1.97 -23.77
CA ALA A 62 1.35 1.59 -23.05
C ALA A 62 1.19 1.98 -21.56
N THR A 63 1.41 1.02 -20.67
CA THR A 63 1.44 1.31 -19.23
C THR A 63 2.58 2.29 -18.96
N PRO A 64 2.34 3.42 -18.31
CA PRO A 64 3.39 4.38 -18.02
C PRO A 64 4.49 3.73 -17.17
N GLU A 65 5.74 3.93 -17.54
CA GLU A 65 6.87 3.56 -16.71
C GLU A 65 6.89 4.46 -15.47
N MET A 66 6.70 3.88 -14.29
CA MET A 66 6.57 4.64 -13.04
C MET A 66 7.91 4.95 -12.37
N ASN A 67 9.02 4.37 -12.84
CA ASN A 67 10.40 4.63 -12.39
C ASN A 67 11.35 4.93 -13.56
N PRO A 68 11.04 5.92 -14.40
CA PRO A 68 11.81 6.21 -15.60
C PRO A 68 13.22 6.74 -15.28
N GLY A 69 14.13 6.56 -16.23
CA GLY A 69 15.46 7.15 -16.18
C GLY A 69 16.44 6.46 -15.22
N ILE A 70 16.16 5.22 -14.77
CA ILE A 70 17.10 4.42 -13.98
C ILE A 70 18.36 4.18 -14.82
N GLY A 71 19.50 4.64 -14.31
CA GLY A 71 20.80 4.54 -14.95
C GLY A 71 21.74 3.54 -14.28
N LYS A 72 22.99 3.96 -14.10
CA LYS A 72 24.03 3.11 -13.53
C LYS A 72 23.78 2.82 -12.05
N GLN A 73 24.04 1.58 -11.63
CA GLN A 73 24.11 1.22 -10.23
C GLN A 73 25.34 1.85 -9.57
N ILE A 74 25.12 2.63 -8.52
CA ILE A 74 26.17 3.39 -7.82
C ILE A 74 26.50 2.80 -6.45
N ILE A 75 25.57 2.04 -5.86
CA ILE A 75 25.78 1.35 -4.58
C ILE A 75 25.26 -0.08 -4.69
N THR A 76 26.07 -1.02 -4.23
CA THR A 76 25.67 -2.37 -3.85
C THR A 76 26.13 -2.58 -2.42
N ASP A 77 25.18 -2.77 -1.50
CA ASP A 77 25.52 -3.02 -0.11
C ASP A 77 24.90 -4.35 0.34
N THR A 78 25.77 -5.31 0.55
CA THR A 78 25.43 -6.66 1.07
C THR A 78 25.56 -6.73 2.57
N PHE A 79 25.67 -5.60 3.27
CA PHE A 79 25.85 -5.51 4.72
C PHE A 79 27.06 -6.33 5.23
N SER A 80 28.13 -6.33 4.44
CA SER A 80 29.41 -6.99 4.82
C SER A 80 30.32 -6.10 5.66
N ASN A 81 30.11 -4.78 5.61
CA ASN A 81 30.91 -3.79 6.34
C ASN A 81 30.04 -2.99 7.32
N ALA A 82 30.12 -3.35 8.60
CA ALA A 82 29.37 -2.70 9.66
C ALA A 82 29.72 -1.21 9.86
N LYS A 83 30.91 -0.76 9.42
CA LYS A 83 31.33 0.65 9.58
C LYS A 83 30.52 1.61 8.71
N LEU A 84 29.87 1.10 7.66
CA LEU A 84 29.05 1.90 6.76
C LEU A 84 27.66 2.23 7.32
N TRP A 85 27.30 1.69 8.45
CA TRP A 85 26.00 1.89 9.06
C TRP A 85 26.10 2.33 10.52
N ASP A 86 25.09 3.03 11.00
CA ASP A 86 24.99 3.33 12.42
C ASP A 86 24.55 2.06 13.15
N THR A 87 25.39 1.58 14.02
CA THR A 87 25.13 0.39 14.85
C THR A 87 25.06 0.79 16.31
N VAL A 88 24.16 0.13 17.04
CA VAL A 88 23.99 0.30 18.48
C VAL A 88 23.57 -1.03 19.08
N ASN A 89 23.93 -1.25 20.34
CA ASN A 89 23.50 -2.40 21.10
C ASN A 89 23.21 -1.96 22.54
N SER A 90 21.94 -1.97 22.92
CA SER A 90 21.45 -1.66 24.26
C SER A 90 20.36 -2.63 24.65
N GLU A 91 19.89 -2.57 25.91
CA GLU A 91 18.79 -3.40 26.40
C GLU A 91 17.45 -3.09 25.71
N LEU A 92 17.24 -1.83 25.29
CA LEU A 92 15.97 -1.39 24.71
C LEU A 92 15.95 -1.43 23.18
N ALA A 93 17.12 -1.32 22.54
CA ALA A 93 17.22 -1.27 21.09
C ALA A 93 18.56 -1.76 20.58
N SER A 94 18.56 -2.45 19.45
CA SER A 94 19.76 -2.88 18.78
C SER A 94 19.69 -2.70 17.27
N ALA A 95 20.81 -2.23 16.69
CA ALA A 95 21.08 -2.20 15.25
C ALA A 95 22.40 -2.93 15.03
N THR A 96 22.31 -4.16 14.53
CA THR A 96 23.49 -5.04 14.42
C THR A 96 23.61 -5.63 13.02
N ILE A 97 24.86 -5.73 12.55
CA ILE A 97 25.16 -6.38 11.27
C ILE A 97 25.79 -7.75 11.53
N LYS A 98 25.10 -8.78 11.05
CA LYS A 98 25.55 -10.18 11.12
C LYS A 98 25.07 -10.94 9.91
N ASN A 99 25.89 -11.88 9.41
CA ASN A 99 25.53 -12.74 8.27
C ASN A 99 25.05 -11.93 7.04
N LYS A 100 25.73 -10.84 6.71
CA LYS A 100 25.39 -9.93 5.60
C LYS A 100 23.96 -9.37 5.69
N ARG A 101 23.52 -9.04 6.88
CA ARG A 101 22.19 -8.44 7.15
C ARG A 101 22.28 -7.44 8.27
N LEU A 102 21.55 -6.35 8.16
CA LEU A 102 21.32 -5.39 9.25
C LEU A 102 20.00 -5.75 9.94
N THR A 103 20.07 -6.11 11.21
CA THR A 103 18.90 -6.40 12.02
C THR A 103 18.65 -5.25 12.99
N LEU A 104 17.45 -4.70 12.95
CA LEU A 104 16.93 -3.76 13.93
C LEU A 104 15.97 -4.50 14.86
N ALA A 105 16.20 -4.41 16.17
CA ALA A 105 15.29 -4.93 17.16
C ALA A 105 15.04 -3.87 18.23
N VAL A 106 13.79 -3.75 18.65
CA VAL A 106 13.36 -2.78 19.67
C VAL A 106 12.37 -3.41 20.64
N GLU A 107 12.45 -2.99 21.90
CA GLU A 107 11.48 -3.31 22.92
C GLU A 107 10.19 -2.46 22.77
N PRO A 108 9.10 -2.82 23.47
CA PRO A 108 7.83 -2.09 23.40
C PRO A 108 7.97 -0.58 23.59
N GLY A 109 7.31 0.19 22.72
CA GLY A 109 7.30 1.66 22.76
C GLY A 109 8.58 2.34 22.28
N VAL A 110 9.58 1.59 21.78
CA VAL A 110 10.88 2.10 21.34
C VAL A 110 10.97 2.22 19.82
N SER A 111 11.74 3.17 19.33
CA SER A 111 12.07 3.36 17.92
C SER A 111 13.57 3.45 17.73
N ILE A 112 14.08 2.85 16.66
CA ILE A 112 15.50 2.94 16.28
C ILE A 112 15.61 3.18 14.77
N ALA A 113 16.65 3.92 14.39
CA ALA A 113 17.06 4.10 13.01
C ALA A 113 18.55 3.75 12.84
N SER A 114 18.91 3.31 11.64
CA SER A 114 20.28 3.12 11.21
C SER A 114 20.46 3.83 9.88
N LEU A 115 21.33 4.82 9.84
CA LEU A 115 21.66 5.57 8.63
C LEU A 115 22.91 4.98 7.98
N ARG A 116 22.92 4.98 6.65
CA ARG A 116 24.10 4.63 5.89
C ARG A 116 25.05 5.83 5.83
N ARG A 117 26.23 5.63 6.35
CA ARG A 117 27.30 6.63 6.39
C ARG A 117 27.89 6.85 5.00
N GLU A 118 28.57 7.97 4.83
CA GLU A 118 29.37 8.28 3.64
C GLU A 118 28.54 8.26 2.33
N VAL A 119 27.24 8.57 2.42
CA VAL A 119 26.38 8.65 1.26
C VAL A 119 25.47 9.86 1.33
N THR A 120 25.39 10.58 0.22
CA THR A 120 24.41 11.65 0.00
C THR A 120 23.77 11.39 -1.35
N LEU A 121 22.48 11.14 -1.36
CA LEU A 121 21.70 10.86 -2.56
C LEU A 121 20.82 12.06 -2.92
N ASP A 122 20.75 12.37 -4.20
CA ASP A 122 19.91 13.42 -4.77
C ASP A 122 18.80 12.81 -5.63
N ASN A 123 19.12 12.50 -6.90
CA ASN A 123 18.21 11.79 -7.80
C ASN A 123 18.64 10.32 -7.87
N PHE A 124 17.80 9.44 -7.35
CA PHE A 124 18.16 8.03 -7.23
C PHE A 124 16.94 7.11 -7.28
N TYR A 125 17.20 5.86 -7.59
CA TYR A 125 16.33 4.73 -7.30
C TYR A 125 17.06 3.80 -6.33
N ALA A 126 16.44 3.49 -5.20
CA ALA A 126 16.98 2.55 -4.23
C ALA A 126 16.00 1.41 -4.00
N GLU A 127 16.52 0.19 -3.88
CA GLU A 127 15.76 -0.99 -3.50
C GLU A 127 16.47 -1.76 -2.38
N ILE A 128 15.68 -2.26 -1.43
CA ILE A 128 16.16 -3.01 -0.27
C ILE A 128 15.17 -4.10 0.10
N THR A 129 15.68 -5.28 0.45
CA THR A 129 14.85 -6.39 0.94
C THR A 129 14.67 -6.29 2.45
N VAL A 130 13.44 -6.43 2.91
CA VAL A 130 13.05 -6.33 4.32
C VAL A 130 12.38 -7.63 4.72
N ARG A 131 12.89 -8.27 5.78
CA ARG A 131 12.29 -9.45 6.40
C ARG A 131 11.81 -9.11 7.80
N ILE A 132 10.55 -9.39 8.06
CA ILE A 132 9.88 -9.14 9.33
C ILE A 132 9.87 -10.44 10.13
N SER A 133 10.47 -10.44 11.31
CA SER A 133 10.53 -11.60 12.22
C SER A 133 9.57 -11.48 13.40
N LEU A 134 9.43 -10.27 13.95
CA LEU A 134 8.45 -9.92 14.98
C LEU A 134 7.87 -8.55 14.65
N CYS A 135 6.56 -8.46 14.53
CA CYS A 135 5.85 -7.20 14.27
C CYS A 135 4.35 -7.44 14.33
N ARG A 136 3.60 -6.55 14.94
CA ARG A 136 2.14 -6.66 15.10
C ARG A 136 1.43 -5.32 14.96
N ALA A 137 0.20 -5.37 14.50
CA ALA A 137 -0.71 -4.22 14.47
C ALA A 137 -0.05 -2.94 13.91
N ASP A 138 -0.01 -1.88 14.69
CA ASP A 138 0.49 -0.56 14.29
C ASP A 138 2.02 -0.41 14.40
N ASP A 139 2.74 -1.47 14.73
CA ASP A 139 4.20 -1.48 14.68
C ASP A 139 4.69 -1.12 13.29
N ASN A 140 5.78 -0.39 13.21
CA ASN A 140 6.25 0.21 11.97
C ASN A 140 7.67 -0.21 11.62
N TYR A 141 7.94 -0.29 10.34
CA TYR A 141 9.28 -0.40 9.77
C TYR A 141 9.33 0.32 8.42
N GLY A 142 10.51 0.53 7.89
CA GLY A 142 10.65 1.13 6.58
C GLY A 142 11.98 1.79 6.35
N ILE A 143 11.96 2.79 5.47
CA ILE A 143 13.17 3.48 5.03
C ILE A 143 13.14 4.97 5.34
N ILE A 144 14.32 5.52 5.51
CA ILE A 144 14.59 6.93 5.67
C ILE A 144 15.32 7.41 4.43
N VAL A 145 14.87 8.51 3.85
CA VAL A 145 15.53 9.11 2.70
C VAL A 145 15.77 10.61 2.92
N ARG A 146 16.80 11.11 2.25
CA ARG A 146 17.21 12.53 2.28
C ARG A 146 17.44 13.04 3.70
N SER A 147 18.04 12.19 4.55
CA SER A 147 18.34 12.57 5.91
C SER A 147 19.52 13.56 5.99
N THR A 148 19.31 14.62 6.76
CA THR A 148 20.32 15.62 7.14
C THR A 148 20.50 15.65 8.66
N GLY A 149 20.48 14.47 9.30
CA GLY A 149 20.54 14.32 10.76
C GLY A 149 19.15 14.21 11.37
N VAL A 150 18.63 15.28 11.98
CA VAL A 150 17.32 15.30 12.65
C VAL A 150 16.14 15.61 11.69
N SER A 151 16.43 15.81 10.42
CA SER A 151 15.42 16.14 9.41
C SER A 151 15.51 15.17 8.24
N PHE A 152 14.36 14.54 7.87
CA PHE A 152 14.31 13.49 6.88
C PHE A 152 12.86 13.16 6.46
N TYR A 153 12.72 12.33 5.43
CA TYR A 153 11.45 11.66 5.10
C TYR A 153 11.49 10.21 5.54
N ARG A 154 10.36 9.71 6.09
CA ARG A 154 10.15 8.30 6.39
C ARG A 154 9.04 7.73 5.51
N PHE A 155 9.36 6.66 4.78
CA PHE A 155 8.38 5.81 4.13
C PHE A 155 8.12 4.63 5.05
N ILE A 156 6.89 4.53 5.51
CA ILE A 156 6.49 3.69 6.63
C ILE A 156 5.57 2.58 6.13
N LEU A 157 5.90 1.35 6.50
CA LEU A 157 5.05 0.18 6.38
C LEU A 157 4.65 -0.24 7.79
N SER A 158 3.36 -0.44 8.02
CA SER A 158 2.82 -0.92 9.30
C SER A 158 2.46 -2.39 9.22
N CYS A 159 2.60 -3.12 10.31
CA CYS A 159 2.32 -4.56 10.34
C CYS A 159 0.83 -4.92 10.28
N ASN A 160 -0.05 -3.93 10.22
CA ASN A 160 -1.46 -4.06 9.86
C ASN A 160 -1.74 -3.84 8.36
N GLY A 161 -0.70 -3.72 7.51
CA GLY A 161 -0.86 -3.59 6.07
C GLY A 161 -1.03 -2.17 5.54
N LEU A 162 -0.75 -1.13 6.34
CA LEU A 162 -0.83 0.26 5.90
C LEU A 162 0.52 0.79 5.42
N ILE A 163 0.46 1.76 4.51
CA ILE A 163 1.62 2.54 4.05
C ILE A 163 1.33 4.02 4.17
N HIS A 164 2.32 4.80 4.56
CA HIS A 164 2.22 6.27 4.63
C HIS A 164 3.60 6.93 4.59
N VAL A 165 3.63 8.26 4.49
CA VAL A 165 4.88 9.02 4.49
C VAL A 165 4.81 10.15 5.50
N GLU A 166 5.89 10.29 6.24
CA GLU A 166 6.09 11.39 7.18
C GLU A 166 7.31 12.21 6.80
N ARG A 167 7.21 13.50 7.02
CA ARG A 167 8.34 14.41 7.08
C ARG A 167 8.65 14.71 8.52
N ILE A 168 9.90 14.52 8.91
CA ILE A 168 10.43 15.00 10.17
C ILE A 168 11.31 16.21 9.86
N LYS A 169 11.00 17.36 10.45
CA LYS A 169 11.81 18.58 10.34
C LYS A 169 12.09 19.10 11.73
N ASP A 170 13.37 19.16 12.10
CA ASP A 170 13.82 19.61 13.42
C ASP A 170 13.07 18.90 14.55
N SER A 171 12.93 17.57 14.44
CA SER A 171 12.19 16.69 15.34
C SER A 171 10.65 16.88 15.34
N VAL A 172 10.11 17.77 14.52
CA VAL A 172 8.66 17.92 14.35
C VAL A 172 8.16 16.99 13.26
N ARG A 173 7.19 16.14 13.59
CA ARG A 173 6.58 15.19 12.68
C ARG A 173 5.38 15.79 11.95
N GLN A 174 5.31 15.56 10.65
CA GLN A 174 4.16 15.87 9.80
C GLN A 174 3.88 14.69 8.87
N VAL A 175 2.64 14.24 8.83
CA VAL A 175 2.18 13.28 7.81
C VAL A 175 2.03 14.04 6.50
N ILE A 176 2.67 13.54 5.42
CA ILE A 176 2.60 14.13 4.07
C ILE A 176 1.88 13.22 3.07
N TYR A 177 1.67 11.98 3.44
CA TYR A 177 0.79 11.04 2.76
C TYR A 177 0.08 10.19 3.83
N GLU A 178 -1.24 10.29 3.87
CA GLU A 178 -2.05 9.62 4.90
C GLU A 178 -1.98 8.09 4.80
N PRO A 179 -2.14 7.36 5.91
CA PRO A 179 -2.11 5.90 5.91
C PRO A 179 -3.19 5.32 4.99
N VAL A 180 -2.76 4.49 4.03
CA VAL A 180 -3.64 3.75 3.13
C VAL A 180 -3.28 2.26 3.13
N PRO A 181 -4.25 1.35 2.94
CA PRO A 181 -3.97 -0.07 2.86
C PRO A 181 -3.21 -0.44 1.58
N SER A 182 -2.29 -1.40 1.68
CA SER A 182 -1.60 -1.99 0.54
C SER A 182 -1.54 -3.50 0.68
N GLY A 183 -2.01 -4.21 -0.35
CA GLY A 183 -1.92 -5.67 -0.42
C GLY A 183 -0.50 -6.21 -0.61
N ASP A 184 0.50 -5.32 -0.83
CA ASP A 184 1.91 -5.67 -0.98
C ASP A 184 2.68 -5.64 0.34
N VAL A 185 2.09 -5.09 1.40
CA VAL A 185 2.66 -5.10 2.74
C VAL A 185 2.29 -6.41 3.43
N PRO A 186 3.26 -7.21 3.92
CA PRO A 186 2.95 -8.39 4.72
C PRO A 186 2.11 -8.01 5.94
N PRO A 187 0.98 -8.69 6.20
CA PRO A 187 0.13 -8.43 7.36
C PRO A 187 0.73 -9.06 8.62
N GLY A 188 1.81 -8.47 9.14
CA GLY A 188 2.52 -8.96 10.31
C GLY A 188 3.71 -9.88 9.99
N ALA A 189 4.21 -10.52 11.04
CA ALA A 189 5.35 -11.45 10.96
C ALA A 189 4.86 -12.91 10.98
N PRO A 190 5.59 -13.85 10.33
CA PRO A 190 6.76 -13.59 9.47
C PRO A 190 6.36 -13.06 8.09
N GLY A 191 7.21 -12.23 7.51
CA GLY A 191 6.96 -11.68 6.18
C GLY A 191 8.23 -11.18 5.51
N GLU A 192 8.16 -10.95 4.21
CA GLU A 192 9.24 -10.35 3.42
C GLU A 192 8.64 -9.41 2.37
N VAL A 193 9.29 -8.28 2.14
CA VAL A 193 8.91 -7.30 1.14
C VAL A 193 10.16 -6.60 0.59
N GLN A 194 10.19 -6.33 -0.71
CA GLN A 194 11.19 -5.44 -1.29
C GLN A 194 10.60 -4.02 -1.32
N ILE A 195 11.29 -3.07 -0.71
CA ILE A 195 10.93 -1.65 -0.74
C ILE A 195 11.80 -0.97 -1.80
N GLY A 196 11.16 -0.31 -2.76
CA GLY A 196 11.79 0.52 -3.77
C GLY A 196 11.39 1.98 -3.62
N ILE A 197 12.35 2.91 -3.74
CA ILE A 197 12.10 4.36 -3.77
C ILE A 197 12.76 4.96 -4.99
N TRP A 198 11.95 5.56 -5.85
CA TRP A 198 12.41 6.44 -6.91
C TRP A 198 12.24 7.89 -6.43
N ALA A 199 13.32 8.66 -6.43
CA ALA A 199 13.33 10.04 -5.95
C ALA A 199 14.05 10.94 -6.94
N VAL A 200 13.34 11.92 -7.50
CA VAL A 200 13.89 12.89 -8.48
C VAL A 200 13.32 14.27 -8.21
N GLY A 201 14.19 15.25 -8.07
CA GLY A 201 13.77 16.60 -7.70
C GLY A 201 12.94 16.60 -6.43
N GLY A 202 11.71 17.10 -6.50
CA GLY A 202 10.77 17.08 -5.36
C GLY A 202 9.86 15.86 -5.33
N GLU A 203 9.87 14.99 -6.33
CA GLU A 203 8.98 13.84 -6.41
C GLU A 203 9.65 12.59 -5.85
N MET A 204 8.89 11.82 -5.04
CA MET A 204 9.31 10.54 -4.50
C MET A 204 8.18 9.52 -4.71
N ARG A 205 8.52 8.33 -5.22
CA ARG A 205 7.58 7.26 -5.56
C ARG A 205 7.93 6.00 -4.79
N LEU A 206 6.94 5.42 -4.12
CA LEU A 206 7.09 4.14 -3.40
C LEU A 206 6.74 2.97 -4.31
N PHE A 207 7.57 1.94 -4.25
CA PHE A 207 7.35 0.63 -4.86
C PHE A 207 7.44 -0.45 -3.79
N LEU A 208 6.56 -1.45 -3.85
CA LEU A 208 6.66 -2.66 -3.06
C LEU A 208 6.66 -3.86 -4.00
N ASN A 209 7.66 -4.73 -3.86
CA ASN A 209 7.84 -5.88 -4.74
C ASN A 209 7.84 -5.50 -6.24
N GLY A 210 8.45 -4.35 -6.57
CA GLY A 210 8.49 -3.78 -7.91
C GLY A 210 7.19 -3.13 -8.38
N ARG A 211 6.10 -3.16 -7.61
CA ARG A 211 4.81 -2.55 -7.94
C ARG A 211 4.71 -1.14 -7.39
N TYR A 212 4.38 -0.19 -8.23
CA TYR A 212 4.12 1.19 -7.85
C TYR A 212 2.95 1.28 -6.87
N GLN A 213 3.13 2.04 -5.80
CA GLN A 213 2.10 2.27 -4.79
C GLN A 213 1.50 3.67 -4.88
N PHE A 214 2.33 4.69 -4.73
CA PHE A 214 1.94 6.09 -4.81
C PHE A 214 3.15 7.00 -5.02
N SER A 215 2.89 8.29 -5.27
CA SER A 215 3.89 9.35 -5.28
C SER A 215 3.54 10.47 -4.30
N VAL A 216 4.58 11.12 -3.79
CA VAL A 216 4.48 12.37 -3.04
C VAL A 216 5.37 13.44 -3.68
N VAL A 217 4.92 14.69 -3.63
CA VAL A 217 5.72 15.83 -4.08
C VAL A 217 6.08 16.68 -2.86
N GLU A 218 7.36 16.65 -2.52
CA GLU A 218 7.88 17.35 -1.35
C GLU A 218 9.31 17.84 -1.62
N ARG A 219 9.56 19.13 -1.41
CA ARG A 219 10.81 19.80 -1.83
C ARG A 219 11.65 20.33 -0.67
N THR A 220 11.24 20.06 0.58
CA THR A 220 11.94 20.60 1.76
C THR A 220 13.38 20.07 1.85
N PHE A 221 13.59 18.78 1.58
CA PHE A 221 14.93 18.18 1.58
C PHE A 221 15.24 17.64 0.17
N PRO A 222 16.13 18.29 -0.58
CA PRO A 222 16.44 17.87 -1.96
C PRO A 222 17.36 16.65 -2.02
N ARG A 223 18.22 16.45 -1.00
CA ARG A 223 19.22 15.39 -0.92
C ARG A 223 19.56 15.04 0.51
N GLY A 224 20.22 13.91 0.74
CA GLY A 224 20.68 13.48 2.05
C GLY A 224 21.00 11.99 2.13
N ALA A 225 21.25 11.51 3.34
CA ALA A 225 21.57 10.11 3.58
C ALA A 225 20.34 9.21 3.41
N PHE A 226 20.62 7.93 3.15
CA PHE A 226 19.66 6.82 3.15
C PHE A 226 19.76 6.08 4.50
N GLY A 227 18.66 5.54 4.96
CA GLY A 227 18.62 4.73 6.18
C GLY A 227 17.40 3.83 6.26
N VAL A 228 17.35 3.09 7.34
CA VAL A 228 16.25 2.19 7.68
C VAL A 228 15.84 2.41 9.13
N PHE A 229 14.62 2.06 9.47
CA PHE A 229 14.12 2.20 10.84
C PHE A 229 13.11 1.12 11.19
N THR A 230 12.89 0.93 12.49
CA THR A 230 11.76 0.20 13.05
C THR A 230 11.26 0.87 14.32
N GLN A 231 9.98 0.66 14.64
CA GLN A 231 9.32 1.22 15.80
C GLN A 231 8.27 0.26 16.33
N SER A 232 8.32 -0.06 17.61
CA SER A 232 7.22 -0.67 18.33
C SER A 232 6.26 0.42 18.82
N LYS A 233 4.98 0.29 18.49
CA LYS A 233 3.90 1.15 19.00
C LYS A 233 3.00 0.43 19.99
N GLY A 234 3.11 -0.89 20.04
CA GLY A 234 2.35 -1.75 20.92
C GLY A 234 3.13 -2.16 22.16
N ASP A 235 2.71 -3.28 22.73
CA ASP A 235 3.26 -3.92 23.93
C ASP A 235 4.19 -5.11 23.61
N THR A 236 4.53 -5.29 22.34
CA THR A 236 5.39 -6.38 21.87
C THR A 236 6.65 -5.83 21.22
N PRO A 237 7.79 -6.54 21.33
CA PRO A 237 9.01 -6.15 20.64
C PRO A 237 8.86 -6.28 19.12
N VAL A 238 9.66 -5.51 18.38
CA VAL A 238 9.73 -5.57 16.92
C VAL A 238 11.13 -5.98 16.49
N THR A 239 11.21 -6.91 15.54
CA THR A 239 12.48 -7.33 14.91
C THR A 239 12.32 -7.38 13.41
N VAL A 240 13.12 -6.57 12.71
CA VAL A 240 13.15 -6.46 11.26
C VAL A 240 14.59 -6.53 10.76
N THR A 241 14.79 -7.23 9.66
CA THR A 241 16.12 -7.46 9.06
C THR A 241 16.13 -6.92 7.63
N PHE A 242 17.19 -6.19 7.29
CA PHE A 242 17.41 -5.58 5.98
C PHE A 242 18.59 -6.24 5.27
N SER A 243 18.45 -6.46 3.95
CA SER A 243 19.49 -7.03 3.08
C SER A 243 19.43 -6.45 1.67
N ASP A 244 20.49 -6.66 0.91
CA ASP A 244 20.55 -6.45 -0.54
C ASP A 244 20.16 -5.02 -0.98
N LEU A 245 20.74 -4.00 -0.33
CA LEU A 245 20.54 -2.62 -0.76
C LEU A 245 21.27 -2.38 -2.09
N LYS A 246 20.51 -1.93 -3.08
CA LYS A 246 21.02 -1.42 -4.36
C LYS A 246 20.54 0.00 -4.58
N VAL A 247 21.43 0.86 -5.06
CA VAL A 247 21.08 2.24 -5.41
C VAL A 247 21.59 2.53 -6.82
N TYR A 248 20.72 3.15 -7.59
CA TYR A 248 20.96 3.54 -8.98
C TYR A 248 20.86 5.07 -9.09
N GLU A 249 21.68 5.68 -9.89
CA GLU A 249 21.45 7.06 -10.32
C GLU A 249 20.19 7.13 -11.19
N VAL A 250 19.50 8.27 -11.13
CA VAL A 250 18.35 8.52 -12.01
C VAL A 250 18.57 9.80 -12.78
N ASN A 251 18.57 9.67 -14.10
CA ASN A 251 18.67 10.76 -15.07
C ASN A 251 17.31 10.92 -15.76
N TYR A 252 16.40 11.68 -15.13
CA TYR A 252 15.07 11.89 -15.65
C TYR A 252 14.71 13.37 -15.65
N THR A 253 14.25 13.85 -16.79
CA THR A 253 13.63 15.16 -16.93
C THR A 253 12.17 14.95 -17.29
N ALA A 254 11.26 15.44 -16.44
CA ALA A 254 9.84 15.34 -16.71
C ALA A 254 9.50 16.01 -18.05
N PRO A 255 8.67 15.38 -18.90
CA PRO A 255 8.24 16.01 -20.14
C PRO A 255 7.49 17.31 -19.83
N THR A 256 7.88 18.38 -20.52
CA THR A 256 7.17 19.66 -20.41
C THR A 256 5.77 19.49 -20.96
N LYS A 257 4.75 19.82 -20.15
CA LYS A 257 3.37 19.83 -20.65
C LYS A 257 3.28 20.85 -21.78
N THR A 258 3.09 20.40 -23.02
CA THR A 258 2.72 21.28 -24.11
C THR A 258 1.37 21.88 -23.78
N PRO A 259 1.21 23.22 -23.75
CA PRO A 259 -0.11 23.80 -23.56
C PRO A 259 -1.01 23.33 -24.70
N THR A 260 -2.14 22.74 -24.35
CA THR A 260 -3.18 22.43 -25.34
C THR A 260 -3.75 23.74 -25.83
N PRO A 261 -3.86 23.96 -27.15
CA PRO A 261 -4.36 25.20 -27.76
C PRO A 261 -5.83 25.46 -27.36
#